data_1411a18f5abc8ceacbc30757812fd1b0
#
_entry.id   1411a18f5abc8ceacbc30757812fd1b0
#
_cell.length_a   1.000
_cell.length_b   1.000
_cell.length_c   1.000
_cell.angle_alpha   90.00
_cell.angle_beta   90.00
_cell.angle_gamma   90.00
#
_symmetry.space_group_name_H-M   'P 1'
#
loop_
_entity.id
_entity.type
_entity.pdbx_description
1 polymer ?
#
loop_
_entity_poly.entity_id
_entity_poly.type
_entity_poly.pdbx_seq_one_letter_code
_entity_poly.pdbx_strand_id
1 'polypeptide(L)'
;MTVHTFDTEAAWLDARAKCVSSTESAALFGMSPYLTAYELGVEKQGMLAPAELSKNERVTWGRRLQDAIAQGIADDFKVAIAGQEYVYITHEDEPRMGASFDYWVTAAGDERNALTDLFHEHGPGLLEIKNVDWLIFKDWPLPDAPDHIEIQVQHQLEVAGLEWAIIGVLIGGNRQEIFVRRRNRQVGAAIKKRIHDFWHDLEAGVLPSPTMPQDADIVIKLHQYAEPGLVLDAQNDLVLANLCEEYDSARHVAKEAETAQRTLMAKILTHIGDAERALLSEFSVSAGMVAETEVRAYKRPAYRNCRITRKRSGKDKTQSAK
;
A
#
# COMPACT_ATOMS: atom_id res chain seq x y z
N MET A 1 16.06 -20.76 -8.17
CA MET A 1 14.85 -20.67 -7.32
C MET A 1 14.69 -21.90 -6.45
N THR A 2 14.18 -21.75 -5.23
CA THR A 2 13.86 -22.88 -4.33
C THR A 2 12.35 -22.94 -4.11
N VAL A 3 11.76 -24.11 -4.33
CA VAL A 3 10.31 -24.34 -4.21
C VAL A 3 10.01 -24.96 -2.85
N HIS A 4 9.07 -24.37 -2.12
CA HIS A 4 8.59 -24.86 -0.82
C HIS A 4 7.10 -25.16 -0.94
N THR A 5 6.69 -26.36 -0.54
CA THR A 5 5.30 -26.82 -0.52
C THR A 5 4.85 -27.05 0.91
N PHE A 6 3.66 -26.63 1.26
CA PHE A 6 3.12 -26.70 2.60
C PHE A 6 1.77 -27.43 2.62
N ASP A 7 1.49 -28.14 3.69
CA ASP A 7 0.24 -28.91 3.85
C ASP A 7 -0.93 -28.03 4.34
N THR A 8 -0.63 -26.81 4.85
CA THR A 8 -1.65 -25.91 5.42
C THR A 8 -1.37 -24.44 5.08
N GLU A 9 -2.44 -23.63 5.02
CA GLU A 9 -2.35 -22.19 4.86
C GLU A 9 -1.49 -21.53 5.97
N ALA A 10 -1.61 -22.01 7.21
CA ALA A 10 -0.85 -21.46 8.33
C ALA A 10 0.67 -21.65 8.16
N ALA A 11 1.12 -22.84 7.76
CA ALA A 11 2.55 -23.09 7.52
C ALA A 11 3.08 -22.26 6.33
N TRP A 12 2.26 -22.09 5.30
CA TRP A 12 2.58 -21.25 4.15
C TRP A 12 2.68 -19.75 4.56
N LEU A 13 1.76 -19.25 5.39
CA LEU A 13 1.82 -17.87 5.93
C LEU A 13 3.07 -17.65 6.79
N ASP A 14 3.45 -18.62 7.64
CA ASP A 14 4.67 -18.56 8.45
C ASP A 14 5.94 -18.48 7.58
N ALA A 15 5.97 -19.20 6.46
CA ALA A 15 7.09 -19.11 5.52
C ALA A 15 7.16 -17.73 4.85
N ARG A 16 6.01 -17.19 4.43
CA ARG A 16 5.91 -15.85 3.85
C ARG A 16 6.34 -14.75 4.82
N ALA A 17 6.01 -14.88 6.10
CA ALA A 17 6.38 -13.90 7.12
C ALA A 17 7.90 -13.68 7.22
N LYS A 18 8.71 -14.68 6.86
CA LYS A 18 10.18 -14.64 6.89
C LYS A 18 10.83 -14.04 5.65
N CYS A 19 10.04 -13.67 4.66
CA CYS A 19 10.50 -13.09 3.40
C CYS A 19 9.77 -11.76 3.15
N VAL A 20 10.27 -10.97 2.21
CA VAL A 20 9.46 -9.96 1.54
C VAL A 20 8.79 -10.63 0.35
N SER A 21 7.46 -10.67 0.34
CA SER A 21 6.68 -11.25 -0.74
C SER A 21 6.53 -10.25 -1.90
N SER A 22 6.15 -10.75 -3.08
CA SER A 22 5.95 -9.92 -4.26
C SER A 22 4.92 -8.80 -4.07
N THR A 23 3.87 -9.05 -3.27
CA THR A 23 2.85 -8.03 -2.94
C THR A 23 3.34 -6.97 -1.93
N GLU A 24 4.40 -7.26 -1.17
CA GLU A 24 4.96 -6.37 -0.16
C GLU A 24 6.09 -5.50 -0.72
N SER A 25 6.77 -5.94 -1.78
CA SER A 25 7.98 -5.27 -2.28
C SER A 25 7.76 -3.80 -2.69
N ALA A 26 6.57 -3.46 -3.19
CA ALA A 26 6.23 -2.07 -3.54
C ALA A 26 6.28 -1.11 -2.33
N ALA A 27 6.06 -1.62 -1.10
CA ALA A 27 6.17 -0.85 0.12
C ALA A 27 7.59 -0.30 0.33
N LEU A 28 8.61 -1.08 -0.02
CA LEU A 28 10.01 -0.68 0.12
C LEU A 28 10.41 0.48 -0.82
N PHE A 29 9.60 0.76 -1.83
CA PHE A 29 9.77 1.87 -2.77
C PHE A 29 8.81 3.04 -2.50
N GLY A 30 7.97 2.95 -1.46
CA GLY A 30 6.93 3.94 -1.18
C GLY A 30 5.80 3.97 -2.21
N MET A 31 5.64 2.91 -3.01
CA MET A 31 4.70 2.80 -4.11
C MET A 31 3.49 1.90 -3.80
N SER A 32 3.43 1.32 -2.61
CA SER A 32 2.27 0.54 -2.18
C SER A 32 1.18 1.46 -1.59
N PRO A 33 -0.08 1.37 -2.06
CA PRO A 33 -1.19 2.08 -1.45
C PRO A 33 -1.72 1.41 -0.17
N TYR A 34 -1.20 0.22 0.19
CA TYR A 34 -1.75 -0.63 1.25
C TYR A 34 -0.82 -0.81 2.44
N LEU A 35 0.48 -0.64 2.24
CA LEU A 35 1.52 -0.96 3.22
C LEU A 35 2.70 -0.02 3.05
N THR A 36 3.28 0.46 4.15
CA THR A 36 4.51 1.26 4.12
C THR A 36 5.74 0.41 4.41
N ALA A 37 6.93 0.92 4.09
CA ALA A 37 8.18 0.26 4.48
C ALA A 37 8.32 0.17 6.01
N TYR A 38 7.88 1.19 6.74
CA TYR A 38 7.88 1.21 8.20
C TYR A 38 6.96 0.14 8.78
N GLU A 39 5.70 0.09 8.33
CA GLU A 39 4.73 -0.92 8.76
C GLU A 39 5.23 -2.33 8.47
N LEU A 40 5.74 -2.58 7.25
CA LEU A 40 6.36 -3.85 6.88
C LEU A 40 7.51 -4.23 7.84
N GLY A 41 8.38 -3.28 8.18
CA GLY A 41 9.49 -3.51 9.12
C GLY A 41 9.00 -3.91 10.51
N VAL A 42 7.96 -3.23 11.01
CA VAL A 42 7.33 -3.52 12.30
C VAL A 42 6.67 -4.90 12.32
N GLU A 43 5.99 -5.29 11.23
CA GLU A 43 5.39 -6.62 11.08
C GLU A 43 6.45 -7.72 10.99
N LYS A 44 7.50 -7.54 10.18
CA LYS A 44 8.60 -8.52 10.04
C LYS A 44 9.41 -8.71 11.33
N GLN A 45 9.45 -7.70 12.19
CA GLN A 45 10.02 -7.81 13.55
C GLN A 45 9.04 -8.42 14.58
N GLY A 46 7.81 -8.74 14.18
CA GLY A 46 6.80 -9.31 15.07
C GLY A 46 6.27 -8.32 16.13
N MET A 47 6.49 -7.02 15.95
CA MET A 47 6.05 -5.97 16.89
C MET A 47 4.55 -5.68 16.76
N LEU A 48 3.98 -5.89 15.58
CA LEU A 48 2.54 -5.89 15.31
C LEU A 48 2.18 -7.10 14.45
N ALA A 49 0.97 -7.60 14.64
CA ALA A 49 0.42 -8.61 13.74
C ALA A 49 0.00 -7.96 12.42
N PRO A 50 0.17 -8.64 11.28
CA PRO A 50 -0.36 -8.20 10.00
C PRO A 50 -1.87 -7.95 10.06
N ALA A 51 -2.37 -7.07 9.20
CA ALA A 51 -3.79 -6.76 9.13
C ALA A 51 -4.63 -8.02 8.82
N GLU A 52 -5.70 -8.23 9.58
CA GLU A 52 -6.66 -9.31 9.36
C GLU A 52 -7.53 -9.00 8.11
N LEU A 53 -7.31 -9.75 7.04
CA LEU A 53 -7.96 -9.53 5.75
C LEU A 53 -9.12 -10.51 5.47
N SER A 54 -9.39 -11.50 6.34
CA SER A 54 -10.42 -12.52 6.11
C SER A 54 -11.82 -11.94 5.98
N LYS A 55 -12.07 -10.77 6.61
CA LYS A 55 -13.35 -10.04 6.55
C LYS A 55 -13.44 -9.00 5.44
N ASN A 56 -12.36 -8.84 4.65
CA ASN A 56 -12.35 -7.90 3.53
C ASN A 56 -13.05 -8.54 2.32
N GLU A 57 -14.23 -8.02 1.97
CA GLU A 57 -15.02 -8.56 0.86
C GLU A 57 -14.28 -8.50 -0.49
N ARG A 58 -13.48 -7.45 -0.74
CA ARG A 58 -12.69 -7.34 -1.97
C ARG A 58 -11.65 -8.47 -2.08
N VAL A 59 -10.97 -8.80 -0.99
CA VAL A 59 -10.01 -9.92 -0.93
C VAL A 59 -10.75 -11.25 -1.11
N THR A 60 -11.88 -11.42 -0.43
CA THR A 60 -12.69 -12.63 -0.52
C THR A 60 -13.21 -12.87 -1.94
N TRP A 61 -13.77 -11.85 -2.60
CA TRP A 61 -14.25 -11.96 -3.96
C TRP A 61 -13.11 -12.08 -4.98
N GLY A 62 -11.97 -11.44 -4.74
CA GLY A 62 -10.76 -11.63 -5.53
C GLY A 62 -10.38 -13.13 -5.61
N ARG A 63 -10.27 -13.78 -4.45
CA ARG A 63 -9.96 -15.22 -4.37
C ARG A 63 -11.02 -16.10 -5.05
N ARG A 64 -12.32 -15.81 -4.84
CA ARG A 64 -13.42 -16.61 -5.43
C ARG A 64 -13.50 -16.53 -6.95
N LEU A 65 -13.13 -15.39 -7.53
CA LEU A 65 -13.21 -15.17 -8.98
C LEU A 65 -11.91 -15.53 -9.69
N GLN A 66 -10.82 -15.74 -8.96
CA GLN A 66 -9.48 -15.95 -9.51
C GLN A 66 -9.45 -17.05 -10.55
N ASP A 67 -9.97 -18.23 -10.22
CA ASP A 67 -9.99 -19.37 -11.14
C ASP A 67 -10.82 -19.10 -12.39
N ALA A 68 -12.00 -18.49 -12.23
CA ALA A 68 -12.88 -18.19 -13.37
C ALA A 68 -12.26 -17.18 -14.32
N ILE A 69 -11.56 -16.16 -13.79
CA ILE A 69 -10.86 -15.15 -14.59
C ILE A 69 -9.68 -15.82 -15.32
N ALA A 70 -8.88 -16.60 -14.60
CA ALA A 70 -7.72 -17.29 -15.18
C ALA A 70 -8.12 -18.25 -16.30
N GLN A 71 -9.16 -19.04 -16.09
CA GLN A 71 -9.65 -19.97 -17.10
C GLN A 71 -10.20 -19.23 -18.31
N GLY A 72 -10.95 -18.11 -18.13
CA GLY A 72 -11.41 -17.29 -19.23
C GLY A 72 -10.26 -16.78 -20.11
N ILE A 73 -9.17 -16.30 -19.49
CA ILE A 73 -7.97 -15.88 -20.22
C ILE A 73 -7.32 -17.05 -20.96
N ALA A 74 -7.19 -18.20 -20.28
CA ALA A 74 -6.59 -19.40 -20.88
C ALA A 74 -7.36 -19.88 -22.11
N ASP A 75 -8.70 -19.89 -22.04
CA ASP A 75 -9.58 -20.29 -23.13
C ASP A 75 -9.52 -19.31 -24.31
N ASP A 76 -9.54 -17.99 -24.02
CA ASP A 76 -9.50 -16.95 -25.05
C ASP A 76 -8.17 -16.93 -25.81
N PHE A 77 -7.06 -17.12 -25.09
CA PHE A 77 -5.70 -17.06 -25.66
C PHE A 77 -5.09 -18.43 -25.97
N LYS A 78 -5.84 -19.52 -25.82
CA LYS A 78 -5.41 -20.89 -26.17
C LYS A 78 -4.09 -21.29 -25.49
N VAL A 79 -3.97 -20.99 -24.21
CA VAL A 79 -2.85 -21.41 -23.35
C VAL A 79 -3.34 -22.33 -22.24
N ALA A 80 -2.46 -23.22 -21.78
CA ALA A 80 -2.73 -24.01 -20.58
C ALA A 80 -2.11 -23.33 -19.36
N ILE A 81 -2.85 -23.33 -18.27
CA ILE A 81 -2.41 -22.73 -17.00
C ILE A 81 -2.39 -23.79 -15.88
N ALA A 82 -1.53 -23.60 -14.89
CA ALA A 82 -1.47 -24.42 -13.69
C ALA A 82 -1.31 -23.53 -12.46
N GLY A 83 -2.26 -23.61 -11.53
CA GLY A 83 -2.17 -23.01 -10.21
C GLY A 83 -1.59 -23.98 -9.20
N GLN A 84 -1.07 -23.48 -8.09
CA GLN A 84 -0.53 -24.27 -6.98
C GLN A 84 -0.94 -23.67 -5.66
N GLU A 85 -1.66 -24.42 -4.84
CA GLU A 85 -2.02 -24.01 -3.49
C GLU A 85 -0.85 -24.24 -2.53
N TYR A 86 -0.68 -23.31 -1.59
CA TYR A 86 0.32 -23.38 -0.50
C TYR A 86 1.75 -23.63 -0.99
N VAL A 87 2.08 -23.12 -2.18
CA VAL A 87 3.44 -23.11 -2.70
C VAL A 87 4.04 -21.72 -2.52
N TYR A 88 5.26 -21.67 -2.01
CA TYR A 88 6.05 -20.45 -1.89
C TYR A 88 7.41 -20.68 -2.51
N ILE A 89 7.86 -19.75 -3.30
CA ILE A 89 9.12 -19.89 -4.05
C ILE A 89 10.04 -18.75 -3.60
N THR A 90 11.29 -19.10 -3.25
CA THR A 90 12.30 -18.12 -2.86
C THR A 90 13.37 -17.98 -3.95
N HIS A 91 13.91 -16.77 -4.06
CA HIS A 91 15.01 -16.48 -4.97
C HIS A 91 16.27 -17.25 -4.53
N GLU A 92 17.08 -17.70 -5.49
CA GLU A 92 18.26 -18.54 -5.22
C GLU A 92 19.36 -17.81 -4.44
N ASP A 93 19.69 -16.60 -4.86
CA ASP A 93 20.75 -15.78 -4.25
C ASP A 93 20.25 -14.88 -3.10
N GLU A 94 18.92 -14.67 -2.97
CA GLU A 94 18.31 -13.87 -1.91
C GLU A 94 17.12 -14.62 -1.30
N PRO A 95 17.37 -15.53 -0.34
CA PRO A 95 16.32 -16.39 0.24
C PRO A 95 15.21 -15.61 0.98
N ARG A 96 15.46 -14.34 1.32
CA ARG A 96 14.48 -13.44 1.95
C ARG A 96 13.55 -12.76 0.91
N MET A 97 13.77 -12.99 -0.38
CA MET A 97 12.94 -12.58 -1.49
C MET A 97 12.10 -13.77 -1.97
N GLY A 98 10.78 -13.69 -1.86
CA GLY A 98 9.94 -14.82 -2.23
C GLY A 98 8.60 -14.41 -2.81
N ALA A 99 7.94 -15.34 -3.49
CA ALA A 99 6.65 -15.13 -4.13
C ALA A 99 5.79 -16.40 -4.13
N SER A 100 4.48 -16.22 -4.14
CA SER A 100 3.50 -17.18 -4.66
C SER A 100 2.98 -16.63 -5.97
N PHE A 101 2.68 -17.51 -6.91
CA PHE A 101 2.13 -17.14 -8.20
C PHE A 101 0.68 -17.61 -8.29
N ASP A 102 -0.17 -16.83 -8.92
CA ASP A 102 -1.54 -17.25 -9.15
C ASP A 102 -1.54 -18.44 -10.10
N TYR A 103 -0.93 -18.30 -11.29
CA TYR A 103 -0.79 -19.39 -12.26
C TYR A 103 0.52 -19.32 -13.03
N TRP A 104 0.97 -20.49 -13.46
CA TRP A 104 1.96 -20.68 -14.50
C TRP A 104 1.26 -20.86 -15.84
N VAL A 105 1.78 -20.28 -16.90
CA VAL A 105 1.44 -20.64 -18.29
C VAL A 105 2.36 -21.79 -18.68
N THR A 106 1.80 -22.98 -18.87
CA THR A 106 2.57 -24.23 -18.97
C THR A 106 2.60 -24.84 -20.38
N ALA A 107 1.68 -24.44 -21.24
CA ALA A 107 1.64 -24.83 -22.65
C ALA A 107 0.88 -23.78 -23.47
N ALA A 108 1.08 -23.82 -24.79
CA ALA A 108 0.36 -23.02 -25.76
C ALA A 108 -0.16 -23.89 -26.91
N GLY A 109 -1.33 -23.51 -27.45
CA GLY A 109 -1.88 -24.11 -28.66
C GLY A 109 -1.16 -23.66 -29.92
N ASP A 110 -1.51 -24.23 -31.05
CA ASP A 110 -0.93 -23.92 -32.37
C ASP A 110 -1.49 -22.60 -32.96
N GLU A 111 -2.62 -22.12 -32.45
CA GLU A 111 -3.24 -20.86 -32.89
C GLU A 111 -2.37 -19.67 -32.47
N ARG A 112 -1.99 -18.85 -33.44
CA ARG A 112 -1.09 -17.72 -33.20
C ARG A 112 -1.82 -16.54 -32.60
N ASN A 113 -1.37 -16.13 -31.43
CA ASN A 113 -1.76 -14.90 -30.74
C ASN A 113 -0.62 -14.41 -29.86
N ALA A 114 -0.80 -13.28 -29.19
CA ALA A 114 0.25 -12.66 -28.40
C ALA A 114 0.83 -13.60 -27.31
N LEU A 115 0.01 -14.46 -26.69
CA LEU A 115 0.46 -15.31 -25.58
C LEU A 115 1.09 -16.62 -26.09
N THR A 116 0.52 -17.22 -27.14
CA THR A 116 1.11 -18.42 -27.75
C THR A 116 2.45 -18.09 -28.39
N ASP A 117 2.60 -16.94 -29.05
CA ASP A 117 3.87 -16.47 -29.59
C ASP A 117 4.92 -16.28 -28.49
N LEU A 118 4.55 -15.68 -27.35
CA LEU A 118 5.41 -15.54 -26.19
C LEU A 118 5.87 -16.88 -25.62
N PHE A 119 4.95 -17.82 -25.49
CA PHE A 119 5.28 -19.16 -25.01
C PHE A 119 6.24 -19.89 -25.96
N HIS A 120 5.99 -19.83 -27.26
CA HIS A 120 6.88 -20.47 -28.25
C HIS A 120 8.26 -19.84 -28.31
N GLU A 121 8.37 -18.54 -28.05
CA GLU A 121 9.65 -17.82 -28.08
C GLU A 121 10.44 -18.00 -26.77
N HIS A 122 9.76 -18.00 -25.62
CA HIS A 122 10.41 -17.88 -24.31
C HIS A 122 10.09 -19.02 -23.32
N GLY A 123 9.25 -19.97 -23.72
CA GLY A 123 8.80 -21.04 -22.82
C GLY A 123 7.76 -20.55 -21.80
N PRO A 124 7.67 -21.19 -20.63
CA PRO A 124 6.68 -20.87 -19.60
C PRO A 124 6.68 -19.41 -19.17
N GLY A 125 5.51 -18.92 -18.76
CA GLY A 125 5.32 -17.58 -18.22
C GLY A 125 4.47 -17.60 -16.94
N LEU A 126 4.16 -16.44 -16.39
CA LEU A 126 3.27 -16.27 -15.25
C LEU A 126 1.98 -15.56 -15.66
N LEU A 127 0.90 -15.87 -14.94
CA LEU A 127 -0.37 -15.16 -15.03
C LEU A 127 -0.75 -14.69 -13.62
N GLU A 128 -0.73 -13.39 -13.41
CA GLU A 128 -1.20 -12.72 -12.20
C GLU A 128 -2.61 -12.20 -12.44
N ILE A 129 -3.55 -12.50 -11.53
CA ILE A 129 -4.97 -12.15 -11.66
C ILE A 129 -5.33 -10.95 -10.81
N LYS A 130 -6.08 -10.02 -11.39
CA LYS A 130 -6.64 -8.87 -10.70
C LYS A 130 -8.14 -8.75 -10.99
N ASN A 131 -8.92 -8.57 -9.91
CA ASN A 131 -10.34 -8.18 -10.00
C ASN A 131 -10.46 -6.72 -9.56
N VAL A 132 -10.80 -5.83 -10.48
CA VAL A 132 -10.74 -4.38 -10.29
C VAL A 132 -12.09 -3.74 -10.51
N ASP A 133 -12.48 -2.86 -9.59
CA ASP A 133 -13.66 -2.01 -9.76
C ASP A 133 -13.48 -1.06 -10.95
N TRP A 134 -14.57 -0.78 -11.69
CA TRP A 134 -14.54 0.11 -12.83
C TRP A 134 -14.07 1.54 -12.50
N LEU A 135 -14.42 2.06 -11.34
CA LEU A 135 -14.00 3.40 -10.90
C LEU A 135 -12.50 3.44 -10.61
N ILE A 136 -11.96 2.37 -10.01
CA ILE A 136 -10.51 2.24 -9.76
C ILE A 136 -9.74 2.10 -11.07
N PHE A 137 -10.27 1.30 -12.02
CA PHE A 137 -9.59 1.09 -13.30
C PHE A 137 -9.46 2.36 -14.15
N LYS A 138 -10.38 3.32 -14.01
CA LYS A 138 -10.29 4.61 -14.73
C LYS A 138 -9.03 5.40 -14.40
N ASP A 139 -8.50 5.21 -13.20
CA ASP A 139 -7.32 5.93 -12.69
C ASP A 139 -6.02 5.15 -12.97
N TRP A 140 -6.09 4.02 -13.69
CA TRP A 140 -4.89 3.29 -14.09
C TRP A 140 -4.09 4.08 -15.12
N PRO A 141 -2.74 4.07 -15.03
CA PRO A 141 -1.86 4.85 -15.90
C PRO A 141 -1.65 4.17 -17.26
N LEU A 142 -2.73 3.86 -17.98
CA LEU A 142 -2.68 3.12 -19.24
C LEU A 142 -1.66 3.70 -20.24
N PRO A 143 -0.89 2.87 -20.96
CA PRO A 143 -1.03 1.41 -21.10
C PRO A 143 -0.38 0.56 -19.98
N ASP A 144 0.07 1.18 -18.90
CA ASP A 144 0.71 0.48 -17.80
C ASP A 144 -0.29 0.14 -16.69
N ALA A 145 0.07 -0.82 -15.83
CA ALA A 145 -0.63 -1.06 -14.58
C ALA A 145 -0.07 -0.13 -13.49
N PRO A 146 -0.77 0.05 -12.35
CA PRO A 146 -0.23 0.80 -11.22
C PRO A 146 1.11 0.24 -10.74
N ASP A 147 2.01 1.13 -10.29
CA ASP A 147 3.40 0.81 -9.91
C ASP A 147 3.52 -0.38 -8.96
N HIS A 148 2.60 -0.51 -7.99
CA HIS A 148 2.64 -1.62 -7.05
C HIS A 148 2.36 -2.98 -7.72
N ILE A 149 1.58 -3.03 -8.78
CA ILE A 149 1.33 -4.23 -9.57
C ILE A 149 2.51 -4.52 -10.50
N GLU A 150 3.09 -3.47 -11.11
CA GLU A 150 4.29 -3.61 -11.95
C GLU A 150 5.47 -4.16 -11.13
N ILE A 151 5.72 -3.61 -9.94
CA ILE A 151 6.76 -4.10 -9.03
C ILE A 151 6.47 -5.55 -8.59
N GLN A 152 5.23 -5.88 -8.28
CA GLN A 152 4.82 -7.24 -7.93
C GLN A 152 5.20 -8.23 -9.02
N VAL A 153 4.86 -7.94 -10.27
CA VAL A 153 5.11 -8.84 -11.40
C VAL A 153 6.61 -8.94 -11.71
N GLN A 154 7.37 -7.84 -11.66
CA GLN A 154 8.82 -7.88 -11.83
C GLN A 154 9.52 -8.66 -10.71
N HIS A 155 9.04 -8.57 -9.48
CA HIS A 155 9.51 -9.39 -8.36
C HIS A 155 9.24 -10.89 -8.64
N GLN A 156 8.03 -11.24 -9.07
CA GLN A 156 7.66 -12.62 -9.41
C GLN A 156 8.55 -13.17 -10.53
N LEU A 157 8.77 -12.41 -11.59
CA LEU A 157 9.64 -12.80 -12.71
C LEU A 157 11.10 -12.99 -12.27
N GLU A 158 11.59 -12.15 -11.35
CA GLU A 158 12.95 -12.28 -10.80
C GLU A 158 13.09 -13.55 -9.97
N VAL A 159 12.13 -13.85 -9.08
CA VAL A 159 12.10 -15.06 -8.26
C VAL A 159 11.97 -16.32 -9.11
N ALA A 160 11.07 -16.30 -10.11
CA ALA A 160 10.83 -17.45 -10.99
C ALA A 160 11.95 -17.69 -12.02
N GLY A 161 12.72 -16.63 -12.35
CA GLY A 161 13.70 -16.69 -13.43
C GLY A 161 13.07 -16.76 -14.82
N LEU A 162 11.81 -16.32 -14.97
CA LEU A 162 11.06 -16.35 -16.22
C LEU A 162 11.18 -15.03 -16.99
N GLU A 163 10.91 -15.07 -18.31
CA GLU A 163 11.13 -13.92 -19.19
C GLU A 163 9.86 -13.07 -19.39
N TRP A 164 8.68 -13.58 -19.04
CA TRP A 164 7.43 -12.87 -19.25
C TRP A 164 6.32 -13.27 -18.28
N ALA A 165 5.39 -12.34 -18.10
CA ALA A 165 4.16 -12.53 -17.32
C ALA A 165 2.99 -11.79 -17.96
N ILE A 166 1.80 -12.18 -17.57
CA ILE A 166 0.54 -11.51 -17.91
C ILE A 166 -0.09 -11.00 -16.62
N ILE A 167 -0.55 -9.75 -16.63
CA ILE A 167 -1.49 -9.25 -15.65
C ILE A 167 -2.87 -9.39 -16.28
N GLY A 168 -3.66 -10.35 -15.83
CA GLY A 168 -5.03 -10.59 -16.27
C GLY A 168 -6.03 -9.86 -15.37
N VAL A 169 -6.84 -8.99 -15.93
CA VAL A 169 -7.70 -8.09 -15.16
C VAL A 169 -9.16 -8.28 -15.54
N LEU A 170 -10.01 -8.59 -14.56
CA LEU A 170 -11.46 -8.48 -14.70
C LEU A 170 -11.92 -7.13 -14.14
N ILE A 171 -12.49 -6.28 -15.00
CA ILE A 171 -12.90 -4.92 -14.69
C ILE A 171 -14.42 -4.87 -14.54
N GLY A 172 -14.89 -4.42 -13.37
CA GLY A 172 -16.34 -4.28 -13.10
C GLY A 172 -17.14 -5.57 -13.26
N GLY A 173 -16.47 -6.74 -13.22
CA GLY A 173 -17.11 -8.04 -13.32
C GLY A 173 -17.52 -8.50 -14.72
N ASN A 174 -17.23 -7.74 -15.79
CA ASN A 174 -17.73 -8.03 -17.14
C ASN A 174 -16.80 -7.62 -18.30
N ARG A 175 -15.65 -7.05 -18.03
CA ARG A 175 -14.66 -6.68 -19.07
C ARG A 175 -13.30 -7.25 -18.69
N GLN A 176 -12.71 -8.03 -19.60
CA GLN A 176 -11.37 -8.57 -19.46
C GLN A 176 -10.37 -7.68 -20.21
N GLU A 177 -9.23 -7.44 -19.57
CA GLU A 177 -8.03 -6.85 -20.19
C GLU A 177 -6.81 -7.68 -19.80
N ILE A 178 -5.79 -7.69 -20.65
CA ILE A 178 -4.49 -8.30 -20.34
C ILE A 178 -3.37 -7.30 -20.59
N PHE A 179 -2.37 -7.32 -19.71
CA PHE A 179 -1.15 -6.56 -19.85
C PHE A 179 0.04 -7.51 -19.86
N VAL A 180 0.70 -7.62 -21.00
CA VAL A 180 1.92 -8.42 -21.12
C VAL A 180 3.10 -7.66 -20.54
N ARG A 181 3.93 -8.34 -19.72
CA ARG A 181 5.15 -7.78 -19.15
C ARG A 181 6.33 -8.66 -19.46
N ARG A 182 7.40 -8.04 -19.90
CA ARG A 182 8.71 -8.68 -20.05
C ARG A 182 9.52 -8.48 -18.79
N ARG A 183 10.35 -9.46 -18.44
CA ARG A 183 11.29 -9.33 -17.33
C ARG A 183 12.25 -8.18 -17.57
N ASN A 184 12.32 -7.24 -16.65
CA ASN A 184 13.30 -6.19 -16.61
C ASN A 184 14.35 -6.51 -15.56
N ARG A 185 15.53 -6.98 -16.01
CA ARG A 185 16.63 -7.41 -15.12
C ARG A 185 17.16 -6.30 -14.23
N GLN A 186 17.08 -5.03 -14.67
CA GLN A 186 17.51 -3.88 -13.85
C GLN A 186 16.51 -3.65 -12.69
N VAL A 187 15.22 -3.72 -12.98
CA VAL A 187 14.16 -3.60 -11.96
C VAL A 187 14.25 -4.78 -10.98
N GLY A 188 14.39 -6.01 -11.48
CA GLY A 188 14.57 -7.21 -10.65
C GLY A 188 15.78 -7.09 -9.72
N ALA A 189 16.92 -6.65 -10.23
CA ALA A 189 18.12 -6.41 -9.43
C ALA A 189 17.92 -5.31 -8.38
N ALA A 190 17.19 -4.23 -8.71
CA ALA A 190 16.88 -3.16 -7.76
C ALA A 190 15.94 -3.66 -6.64
N ILE A 191 14.93 -4.46 -6.97
CA ILE A 191 14.04 -5.10 -5.99
C ILE A 191 14.84 -6.00 -5.06
N LYS A 192 15.67 -6.90 -5.61
CA LYS A 192 16.53 -7.80 -4.84
C LYS A 192 17.44 -7.04 -3.88
N LYS A 193 18.14 -6.01 -4.39
CA LYS A 193 18.99 -5.18 -3.55
C LYS A 193 18.22 -4.49 -2.42
N ARG A 194 17.03 -3.94 -2.72
CA ARG A 194 16.21 -3.24 -1.72
C ARG A 194 15.73 -4.18 -0.62
N ILE A 195 15.39 -5.42 -0.97
CA ILE A 195 15.01 -6.47 -0.03
C ILE A 195 16.20 -6.88 0.85
N HIS A 196 17.38 -7.05 0.24
CA HIS A 196 18.61 -7.35 0.96
C HIS A 196 18.94 -6.25 1.98
N ASP A 197 18.97 -4.98 1.55
CA ASP A 197 19.24 -3.84 2.43
C ASP A 197 18.23 -3.77 3.58
N PHE A 198 16.94 -3.96 3.28
CA PHE A 198 15.86 -3.95 4.27
C PHE A 198 16.07 -5.00 5.37
N TRP A 199 16.38 -6.24 4.99
CA TRP A 199 16.62 -7.30 5.99
C TRP A 199 17.92 -7.10 6.76
N HIS A 200 18.98 -6.61 6.10
CA HIS A 200 20.23 -6.25 6.75
C HIS A 200 20.00 -5.21 7.86
N ASP A 201 19.22 -4.16 7.57
CA ASP A 201 18.90 -3.13 8.56
C ASP A 201 18.04 -3.69 9.71
N LEU A 202 17.03 -4.50 9.39
CA LEU A 202 16.19 -5.14 10.41
C LEU A 202 16.99 -6.07 11.35
N GLU A 203 17.94 -6.84 10.83
CA GLU A 203 18.83 -7.70 11.62
C GLU A 203 19.78 -6.88 12.50
N ALA A 204 20.14 -5.69 12.08
CA ALA A 204 20.87 -4.71 12.89
C ALA A 204 19.98 -3.96 13.91
N GLY A 205 18.68 -4.26 13.97
CA GLY A 205 17.72 -3.60 14.85
C GLY A 205 17.28 -2.21 14.36
N VAL A 206 17.50 -1.90 13.10
CA VAL A 206 17.13 -0.61 12.49
C VAL A 206 15.84 -0.78 11.69
N LEU A 207 14.78 -0.13 12.14
CA LEU A 207 13.53 -0.04 11.38
C LEU A 207 13.62 1.04 10.29
N PRO A 208 12.91 0.87 9.15
CA PRO A 208 12.69 1.98 8.23
C PRO A 208 12.11 3.20 8.95
N SER A 209 12.48 4.40 8.53
CA SER A 209 11.91 5.60 9.13
C SER A 209 10.42 5.77 8.74
N PRO A 210 9.56 6.23 9.66
CA PRO A 210 8.17 6.56 9.35
C PRO A 210 8.14 7.85 8.50
N THR A 211 7.85 7.70 7.21
CA THR A 211 7.87 8.80 6.23
C THR A 211 6.52 9.07 5.60
N MET A 212 5.56 8.17 5.78
CA MET A 212 4.22 8.28 5.20
C MET A 212 3.21 8.70 6.27
N PRO A 213 2.16 9.47 5.92
CA PRO A 213 1.15 9.91 6.90
C PRO A 213 0.48 8.77 7.67
N GLN A 214 0.26 7.61 7.02
CA GLN A 214 -0.31 6.41 7.66
C GLN A 214 0.61 5.78 8.71
N ASP A 215 1.91 6.03 8.67
CA ASP A 215 2.85 5.54 9.68
C ASP A 215 2.55 6.09 11.08
N ALA A 216 1.91 7.26 11.16
CA ALA A 216 1.52 7.85 12.44
C ALA A 216 0.60 6.92 13.24
N ASP A 217 -0.35 6.23 12.59
CA ASP A 217 -1.26 5.29 13.25
C ASP A 217 -0.52 4.05 13.75
N ILE A 218 0.50 3.58 13.00
CA ILE A 218 1.35 2.47 13.40
C ILE A 218 2.20 2.85 14.61
N VAL A 219 2.86 4.02 14.57
CA VAL A 219 3.64 4.54 15.69
C VAL A 219 2.78 4.72 16.96
N ILE A 220 1.54 5.23 16.81
CA ILE A 220 0.60 5.37 17.93
C ILE A 220 0.24 4.00 18.52
N LYS A 221 0.01 2.98 17.70
CA LYS A 221 -0.26 1.60 18.17
C LYS A 221 0.93 1.01 18.91
N LEU A 222 2.16 1.21 18.43
CA LEU A 222 3.38 0.74 19.09
C LEU A 222 3.62 1.43 20.43
N HIS A 223 3.33 2.72 20.51
CA HIS A 223 3.59 3.56 21.67
C HIS A 223 2.30 4.03 22.37
N GLN A 224 1.27 3.17 22.41
CA GLN A 224 -0.05 3.51 22.96
C GLN A 224 -0.05 3.80 24.47
N TYR A 225 0.98 3.32 25.20
CA TYR A 225 1.12 3.52 26.64
C TYR A 225 2.24 4.51 26.95
N ALA A 226 2.04 5.31 27.98
CA ALA A 226 3.07 6.13 28.56
C ALA A 226 3.27 5.71 30.02
N GLU A 227 4.51 5.53 30.43
CA GLU A 227 4.85 5.23 31.81
C GLU A 227 4.70 6.49 32.67
N PRO A 228 3.83 6.47 33.70
CA PRO A 228 3.65 7.64 34.55
C PRO A 228 4.94 8.06 35.25
N GLY A 229 5.32 9.32 35.11
CA GLY A 229 6.52 9.90 35.71
C GLY A 229 7.82 9.68 34.93
N LEU A 230 7.84 8.87 33.88
CA LEU A 230 9.01 8.76 33.01
C LEU A 230 9.19 10.04 32.18
N VAL A 231 10.33 10.69 32.35
CA VAL A 231 10.72 11.92 31.64
C VAL A 231 12.02 11.66 30.89
N LEU A 232 11.99 11.83 29.57
CA LEU A 232 13.20 11.79 28.75
C LEU A 232 13.86 13.19 28.78
N ASP A 233 15.10 13.26 29.23
CA ASP A 233 15.90 14.48 29.08
C ASP A 233 16.47 14.55 27.66
N ALA A 234 15.86 15.37 26.82
CA ALA A 234 16.20 15.54 25.41
C ALA A 234 16.69 16.98 25.11
N GLN A 235 17.25 17.68 26.13
CA GLN A 235 17.67 19.09 25.96
C GLN A 235 18.74 19.27 24.88
N ASN A 236 19.57 18.25 24.65
CA ASN A 236 20.65 18.26 23.66
C ASN A 236 20.34 17.42 22.41
N ASP A 237 19.12 16.92 22.27
CA ASP A 237 18.70 16.14 21.10
C ASP A 237 18.29 17.08 19.96
N LEU A 238 19.25 17.32 19.06
CA LEU A 238 19.05 18.20 17.91
C LEU A 238 18.06 17.59 16.89
N VAL A 239 17.97 16.27 16.79
CA VAL A 239 17.04 15.60 15.86
C VAL A 239 15.61 15.83 16.33
N LEU A 240 15.34 15.55 17.61
CA LEU A 240 14.01 15.80 18.18
C LEU A 240 13.64 17.28 18.15
N ALA A 241 14.60 18.17 18.41
CA ALA A 241 14.37 19.62 18.32
C ALA A 241 13.95 20.05 16.91
N ASN A 242 14.65 19.58 15.87
CA ASN A 242 14.31 19.87 14.49
C ASN A 242 12.92 19.34 14.10
N LEU A 243 12.60 18.09 14.48
CA LEU A 243 11.28 17.51 14.24
C LEU A 243 10.16 18.32 14.89
N CYS A 244 10.38 18.87 16.10
CA CYS A 244 9.43 19.74 16.77
C CYS A 244 9.24 21.07 16.04
N GLU A 245 10.31 21.66 15.50
CA GLU A 245 10.26 22.89 14.68
C GLU A 245 9.50 22.67 13.37
N GLU A 246 9.78 21.58 12.67
CA GLU A 246 9.07 21.21 11.43
C GLU A 246 7.58 20.97 11.68
N TYR A 247 7.26 20.26 12.76
CA TYR A 247 5.87 20.04 13.17
C TYR A 247 5.15 21.35 13.48
N ASP A 248 5.78 22.27 14.23
CA ASP A 248 5.20 23.57 14.58
C ASP A 248 4.96 24.43 13.32
N SER A 249 5.91 24.42 12.39
CA SER A 249 5.79 25.08 11.09
C SER A 249 4.65 24.52 10.25
N ALA A 250 4.55 23.20 10.13
CA ALA A 250 3.47 22.53 9.40
C ALA A 250 2.09 22.85 10.02
N ARG A 251 1.99 22.87 11.36
CA ARG A 251 0.78 23.27 12.09
C ARG A 251 0.35 24.70 11.80
N HIS A 252 1.31 25.63 11.69
CA HIS A 252 1.04 27.02 11.32
C HIS A 252 0.45 27.14 9.91
N VAL A 253 1.08 26.49 8.93
CA VAL A 253 0.60 26.48 7.54
C VAL A 253 -0.82 25.87 7.44
N ALA A 254 -1.06 24.76 8.14
CA ALA A 254 -2.39 24.14 8.17
C ALA A 254 -3.47 25.09 8.74
N LYS A 255 -3.15 25.80 9.82
CA LYS A 255 -4.06 26.78 10.44
C LYS A 255 -4.34 27.98 9.54
N GLU A 256 -3.34 28.49 8.83
CA GLU A 256 -3.51 29.56 7.86
C GLU A 256 -4.40 29.12 6.69
N ALA A 257 -4.17 27.92 6.16
CA ALA A 257 -5.00 27.34 5.11
C ALA A 257 -6.46 27.13 5.55
N GLU A 258 -6.69 26.62 6.77
CA GLU A 258 -8.04 26.48 7.35
C GLU A 258 -8.73 27.84 7.49
N THR A 259 -8.01 28.86 7.95
CA THR A 259 -8.53 30.23 8.10
C THR A 259 -8.91 30.81 6.74
N ALA A 260 -8.06 30.65 5.73
CA ALA A 260 -8.33 31.08 4.37
C ALA A 260 -9.56 30.36 3.78
N GLN A 261 -9.65 29.04 3.96
CA GLN A 261 -10.79 28.22 3.51
C GLN A 261 -12.10 28.71 4.15
N ARG A 262 -12.14 28.94 5.45
CA ARG A 262 -13.33 29.49 6.16
C ARG A 262 -13.74 30.86 5.63
N THR A 263 -12.76 31.74 5.38
CA THR A 263 -13.01 33.07 4.82
C THR A 263 -13.60 33.00 3.41
N LEU A 264 -13.06 32.10 2.57
CA LEU A 264 -13.57 31.88 1.20
C LEU A 264 -14.97 31.27 1.24
N MET A 265 -15.24 30.31 2.13
CA MET A 265 -16.55 29.73 2.33
C MET A 265 -17.59 30.82 2.68
N ALA A 266 -17.27 31.74 3.60
CA ALA A 266 -18.17 32.82 3.96
C ALA A 266 -18.47 33.74 2.75
N LYS A 267 -17.46 34.06 1.93
CA LYS A 267 -17.64 34.84 0.70
C LYS A 267 -18.51 34.13 -0.32
N ILE A 268 -18.32 32.82 -0.51
CA ILE A 268 -19.13 31.98 -1.42
C ILE A 268 -20.59 31.97 -0.95
N LEU A 269 -20.84 31.68 0.33
CA LEU A 269 -22.20 31.66 0.89
C LEU A 269 -22.87 33.03 0.76
N THR A 270 -22.17 34.12 1.02
CA THR A 270 -22.69 35.47 0.82
C THR A 270 -23.07 35.74 -0.64
N HIS A 271 -22.28 35.22 -1.58
CA HIS A 271 -22.50 35.45 -3.01
C HIS A 271 -23.70 34.64 -3.55
N ILE A 272 -23.87 33.40 -3.09
CA ILE A 272 -25.00 32.55 -3.56
C ILE A 272 -26.32 32.84 -2.80
N GLY A 273 -26.25 33.55 -1.64
CA GLY A 273 -27.43 33.86 -0.83
C GLY A 273 -28.18 32.61 -0.39
N ASP A 274 -29.50 32.61 -0.59
CA ASP A 274 -30.39 31.51 -0.21
C ASP A 274 -30.45 30.37 -1.24
N ALA A 275 -29.58 30.38 -2.26
CA ALA A 275 -29.59 29.32 -3.26
C ALA A 275 -29.05 28.00 -2.69
N GLU A 276 -29.82 26.92 -2.84
CA GLU A 276 -29.42 25.57 -2.46
C GLU A 276 -28.25 25.04 -3.33
N ARG A 277 -28.15 25.51 -4.59
CA ARG A 277 -27.11 25.09 -5.54
C ARG A 277 -26.68 26.25 -6.43
N ALA A 278 -25.39 26.29 -6.73
CA ALA A 278 -24.84 27.14 -7.79
C ALA A 278 -24.00 26.28 -8.76
N LEU A 279 -24.23 26.45 -10.07
CA LEU A 279 -23.54 25.72 -11.11
C LEU A 279 -22.61 26.68 -11.87
N LEU A 280 -21.33 26.38 -11.88
CA LEU A 280 -20.30 27.08 -12.65
C LEU A 280 -19.78 26.15 -13.75
N SER A 281 -18.94 26.63 -14.64
CA SER A 281 -18.33 25.81 -15.69
C SER A 281 -17.50 24.64 -15.14
N GLU A 282 -16.73 24.88 -14.08
CA GLU A 282 -15.80 23.90 -13.52
C GLU A 282 -16.15 23.45 -12.08
N PHE A 283 -17.08 24.17 -11.43
CA PHE A 283 -17.46 23.88 -10.04
C PHE A 283 -18.97 23.76 -9.89
N SER A 284 -19.38 22.98 -8.91
CA SER A 284 -20.74 22.95 -8.40
C SER A 284 -20.72 23.22 -6.91
N VAL A 285 -21.44 24.24 -6.48
CA VAL A 285 -21.62 24.54 -5.05
C VAL A 285 -22.95 23.95 -4.60
N SER A 286 -22.95 23.19 -3.51
CA SER A 286 -24.15 22.68 -2.85
C SER A 286 -24.21 23.20 -1.42
N ALA A 287 -25.28 23.90 -1.06
CA ALA A 287 -25.49 24.56 0.21
C ALA A 287 -26.89 24.25 0.77
N GLY A 288 -27.36 23.02 0.56
CA GLY A 288 -28.67 22.57 1.06
C GLY A 288 -28.71 22.40 2.58
N MET A 289 -29.93 22.48 3.13
CA MET A 289 -30.16 22.24 4.56
C MET A 289 -29.96 20.76 4.91
N VAL A 290 -29.22 20.51 5.99
CA VAL A 290 -29.10 19.19 6.60
C VAL A 290 -30.09 19.11 7.74
N ALA A 291 -30.92 18.06 7.75
CA ALA A 291 -31.89 17.85 8.82
C ALA A 291 -31.19 17.56 10.18
N GLU A 292 -31.84 17.96 11.25
CA GLU A 292 -31.41 17.63 12.60
C GLU A 292 -31.32 16.10 12.77
N THR A 293 -30.23 15.62 13.35
CA THR A 293 -30.00 14.19 13.58
C THR A 293 -29.55 13.98 15.04
N GLU A 294 -30.15 13.04 15.72
CA GLU A 294 -29.72 12.66 17.07
C GLU A 294 -28.39 11.86 16.97
N VAL A 295 -27.35 12.33 17.63
CA VAL A 295 -26.03 11.66 17.69
C VAL A 295 -26.05 10.75 18.94
N ARG A 296 -25.93 9.44 18.73
CA ARG A 296 -25.84 8.47 19.83
C ARG A 296 -24.59 8.71 20.66
N ALA A 297 -24.72 8.69 21.97
CA ALA A 297 -23.59 8.75 22.88
C ALA A 297 -22.64 7.54 22.63
N TYR A 298 -21.35 7.79 22.48
CA TYR A 298 -20.34 6.75 22.37
C TYR A 298 -19.25 6.91 23.44
N LYS A 299 -18.67 5.78 23.87
CA LYS A 299 -17.55 5.77 24.81
C LYS A 299 -16.24 5.82 24.01
N ARG A 300 -15.45 6.88 24.21
CA ARG A 300 -14.12 6.97 23.63
C ARG A 300 -13.14 6.16 24.49
N PRO A 301 -12.40 5.19 23.92
CA PRO A 301 -11.37 4.47 24.66
C PRO A 301 -10.24 5.42 25.10
N ALA A 302 -9.51 5.01 26.14
CA ALA A 302 -8.31 5.74 26.56
C ALA A 302 -7.26 5.73 25.43
N TYR A 303 -6.55 6.83 25.25
CA TYR A 303 -5.49 6.96 24.25
C TYR A 303 -4.37 7.84 24.77
N ARG A 304 -3.15 7.61 24.25
CA ARG A 304 -2.00 8.47 24.52
C ARG A 304 -2.14 9.78 23.74
N ASN A 305 -2.17 10.91 24.46
CA ASN A 305 -2.26 12.24 23.84
C ASN A 305 -0.85 12.84 23.70
N CYS A 306 -0.41 13.07 22.46
CA CYS A 306 0.83 13.76 22.17
C CYS A 306 0.53 15.25 21.90
N ARG A 307 1.19 16.14 22.63
CA ARG A 307 1.07 17.58 22.44
C ARG A 307 2.46 18.23 22.39
N ILE A 308 2.75 18.92 21.30
CA ILE A 308 3.98 19.68 21.13
C ILE A 308 3.66 21.14 21.39
N THR A 309 4.39 21.76 22.32
CA THR A 309 4.16 23.16 22.72
C THR A 309 5.52 23.89 22.81
N ARG A 310 5.64 25.01 22.10
CA ARG A 310 6.82 25.86 22.19
C ARG A 310 6.89 26.50 23.56
N LYS A 311 8.02 26.37 24.27
CA LYS A 311 8.25 27.08 25.54
C LYS A 311 8.32 28.58 25.27
N ARG A 312 7.60 29.40 26.06
CA ARG A 312 7.73 30.85 26.01
C ARG A 312 9.13 31.24 26.50
N SER A 313 9.87 32.03 25.73
CA SER A 313 11.13 32.61 26.22
C SER A 313 10.84 33.50 27.42
N GLY A 314 11.64 33.40 28.48
CA GLY A 314 11.41 34.08 29.77
C GLY A 314 11.40 35.61 29.76
N LYS A 315 11.35 36.27 28.58
CA LYS A 315 11.32 37.74 28.43
C LYS A 315 9.92 38.38 28.54
N ASP A 316 8.83 37.58 28.47
CA ASP A 316 7.47 38.13 28.50
C ASP A 316 6.83 38.23 29.90
N LYS A 317 7.60 37.98 30.98
CA LYS A 317 7.07 38.08 32.34
C LYS A 317 7.06 39.51 32.93
N THR A 318 7.52 40.51 32.17
CA THR A 318 7.70 41.90 32.72
C THR A 318 6.69 42.92 32.19
N GLN A 319 5.70 42.55 31.39
CA GLN A 319 4.71 43.54 30.85
C GLN A 319 3.26 43.34 31.29
N SER A 320 2.93 42.46 32.22
CA SER A 320 1.55 42.36 32.76
C SER A 320 1.44 42.76 34.24
N ALA A 321 2.31 43.63 34.74
CA ALA A 321 2.16 44.24 36.04
C ALA A 321 2.36 45.77 35.91
N LYS A 322 1.39 46.45 35.28
CA LYS A 322 1.11 47.86 35.49
C LYS A 322 -0.36 48.13 35.17
#